data_5d66d9fb1c530f847c280d14f1ccd511
#
_entry.id   5d66d9fb1c530f847c280d14f1ccd511
#
_cell.length_a   1.000
_cell.length_b   1.000
_cell.length_c   1.000
_cell.angle_alpha   90.00
_cell.angle_beta   90.00
_cell.angle_gamma   90.00
#
_symmetry.space_group_name_H-M   'P 1'
#
loop_
_entity.id
_entity.type
_entity.pdbx_description
1 polymer ?
#
loop_
_entity_poly.entity_id
_entity_poly.type
_entity_poly.pdbx_seq_one_letter_code
_entity_poly.pdbx_strand_id
1 'polypeptide(L)'
;MRIGFLTNVYPFEKQSQISSFYQWLKVKQQDVIVVACHSEGYHYDKKLKILTLPFQNLNDVMELGEYHFDILQATFDDPLIDLCKTQLKLPVFRKELLQNKFEDIFNHYQDALETYYIRSVDLQKKYAKLMIQINPNLTKEIKVTLDDYVQYGLRKGITISKEQLHSFEEHIDSEQLYQRCLRKLSLKDRTIYEMRKWLKETELADYQEINVLIDKLVKKGYLDDEKLCMEQIQALSNSLYGPKQIISKLKQRGIKEDCILACMEQSKLKEYEYALAYATKTLKQNQKSSVTKTKNTIRNKLMTRGYSNSTIEKVVSELDYSSNKENEDVLLEQLIKKAIKRYERKYRGYDLKTRIYRYCLTQGFHGEDISAYMDRMEWIYDEN
;
A
#
# COMPACT_ATOMS: atom_id res chain seq x y z
N MET A 1 -25.87 -15.44 -37.25
CA MET A 1 -24.79 -14.52 -36.83
C MET A 1 -23.84 -14.37 -38.00
N ARG A 2 -23.52 -13.13 -38.39
CA ARG A 2 -22.57 -12.81 -39.45
C ARG A 2 -21.24 -12.39 -38.83
N ILE A 3 -20.20 -13.13 -39.10
CA ILE A 3 -18.88 -12.99 -38.52
C ILE A 3 -17.90 -12.48 -39.57
N GLY A 4 -17.26 -11.35 -39.35
CA GLY A 4 -16.16 -10.86 -40.16
C GLY A 4 -14.82 -11.39 -39.61
N PHE A 5 -14.09 -12.17 -40.43
CA PHE A 5 -12.75 -12.64 -40.07
C PHE A 5 -11.70 -11.74 -40.70
N LEU A 6 -11.16 -10.81 -39.92
CA LEU A 6 -10.08 -9.92 -40.32
C LEU A 6 -8.75 -10.71 -40.34
N THR A 7 -8.11 -10.80 -41.49
CA THR A 7 -6.85 -11.52 -41.63
C THR A 7 -5.91 -10.84 -42.62
N ASN A 8 -4.63 -10.87 -42.34
CA ASN A 8 -3.57 -10.42 -43.24
C ASN A 8 -2.99 -11.59 -44.10
N VAL A 9 -3.44 -12.83 -43.88
CA VAL A 9 -3.01 -14.03 -44.59
C VAL A 9 -4.23 -14.81 -45.05
N TYR A 10 -4.48 -14.80 -46.37
CA TYR A 10 -5.51 -15.64 -46.98
C TYR A 10 -5.02 -16.13 -48.34
N PRO A 11 -5.22 -17.41 -48.69
CA PRO A 11 -5.90 -18.47 -47.95
C PRO A 11 -5.16 -18.89 -46.69
N PHE A 12 -5.91 -19.29 -45.64
CA PHE A 12 -5.33 -19.77 -44.38
C PHE A 12 -4.40 -20.97 -44.60
N GLU A 13 -3.33 -21.04 -43.84
CA GLU A 13 -2.45 -22.19 -43.83
C GLU A 13 -3.25 -23.47 -43.46
N LYS A 14 -3.03 -24.56 -44.24
CA LYS A 14 -3.69 -25.84 -43.98
C LYS A 14 -3.30 -26.31 -42.58
N GLN A 15 -4.31 -26.75 -41.80
CA GLN A 15 -4.18 -27.25 -40.46
C GLN A 15 -3.83 -26.18 -39.38
N SER A 16 -3.85 -24.91 -39.71
CA SER A 16 -3.76 -23.86 -38.67
C SER A 16 -5.01 -23.88 -37.79
N GLN A 17 -4.87 -23.44 -36.55
CA GLN A 17 -6.00 -23.27 -35.62
C GLN A 17 -7.07 -22.33 -36.21
N ILE A 18 -6.67 -21.28 -36.89
CA ILE A 18 -7.55 -20.33 -37.57
C ILE A 18 -8.36 -21.03 -38.69
N SER A 19 -7.69 -21.81 -39.52
CA SER A 19 -8.35 -22.59 -40.58
C SER A 19 -9.35 -23.58 -40.00
N SER A 20 -8.98 -24.28 -38.94
CA SER A 20 -9.83 -25.27 -38.26
C SER A 20 -11.06 -24.61 -37.64
N PHE A 21 -10.90 -23.48 -36.98
CA PHE A 21 -12.00 -22.72 -36.38
C PHE A 21 -12.95 -22.15 -37.45
N TYR A 22 -12.41 -21.60 -38.53
CA TYR A 22 -13.19 -21.11 -39.67
C TYR A 22 -14.08 -22.24 -40.25
N GLN A 23 -13.53 -23.44 -40.44
CA GLN A 23 -14.31 -24.59 -40.93
C GLN A 23 -15.37 -25.05 -39.91
N TRP A 24 -15.05 -25.04 -38.62
CA TRP A 24 -15.99 -25.34 -37.55
C TRP A 24 -17.18 -24.36 -37.53
N LEU A 25 -16.95 -23.05 -37.71
CA LEU A 25 -18.01 -22.04 -37.82
C LEU A 25 -18.91 -22.30 -39.03
N LYS A 26 -18.35 -22.72 -40.16
CA LYS A 26 -19.14 -23.13 -41.33
C LYS A 26 -20.04 -24.33 -41.07
N VAL A 27 -19.53 -25.35 -40.36
CA VAL A 27 -20.32 -26.50 -39.94
C VAL A 27 -21.47 -26.09 -39.00
N LYS A 28 -21.24 -25.09 -38.13
CA LYS A 28 -22.28 -24.49 -37.26
C LYS A 28 -23.22 -23.57 -38.02
N GLN A 29 -23.18 -23.52 -39.36
CA GLN A 29 -24.04 -22.72 -40.24
C GLN A 29 -23.97 -21.21 -39.94
N GLN A 30 -22.82 -20.71 -39.50
CA GLN A 30 -22.61 -19.26 -39.32
C GLN A 30 -22.29 -18.59 -40.68
N ASP A 31 -22.74 -17.36 -40.85
CA ASP A 31 -22.44 -16.55 -42.05
C ASP A 31 -21.06 -15.88 -41.84
N VAL A 32 -20.01 -16.51 -42.36
CA VAL A 32 -18.64 -16.05 -42.18
C VAL A 32 -18.13 -15.41 -43.46
N ILE A 33 -17.70 -14.14 -43.35
CA ILE A 33 -17.02 -13.43 -44.41
C ILE A 33 -15.54 -13.25 -44.02
N VAL A 34 -14.64 -13.70 -44.88
CA VAL A 34 -13.21 -13.47 -44.70
C VAL A 34 -12.87 -12.05 -45.19
N VAL A 35 -12.29 -11.24 -44.35
CA VAL A 35 -11.81 -9.90 -44.67
C VAL A 35 -10.29 -9.97 -44.85
N ALA A 36 -9.82 -10.01 -46.09
CA ALA A 36 -8.39 -10.04 -46.38
C ALA A 36 -7.87 -8.57 -46.37
N CYS A 37 -7.22 -8.22 -45.25
CA CYS A 37 -6.63 -6.90 -45.00
C CYS A 37 -5.29 -6.74 -45.74
N HIS A 38 -4.87 -5.51 -45.97
CA HIS A 38 -3.61 -5.16 -46.63
C HIS A 38 -3.54 -5.57 -48.11
N SER A 39 -4.70 -5.60 -48.78
CA SER A 39 -4.80 -5.79 -50.23
C SER A 39 -4.65 -4.46 -50.98
N GLU A 40 -4.43 -4.51 -52.32
CA GLU A 40 -4.25 -3.32 -53.16
C GLU A 40 -5.56 -2.55 -53.46
N GLY A 41 -6.72 -3.09 -53.01
CA GLY A 41 -8.00 -2.40 -53.30
C GLY A 41 -9.22 -3.11 -52.70
N TYR A 42 -10.38 -2.49 -52.85
CA TYR A 42 -11.66 -3.00 -52.37
C TYR A 42 -12.30 -3.97 -53.40
N HIS A 43 -12.57 -5.20 -52.98
CA HIS A 43 -13.32 -6.16 -53.80
C HIS A 43 -14.09 -7.13 -52.89
N TYR A 44 -15.34 -7.41 -53.20
CA TYR A 44 -16.14 -8.43 -52.55
C TYR A 44 -16.59 -9.55 -53.47
N ASP A 45 -16.04 -10.73 -53.28
CA ASP A 45 -16.48 -11.96 -53.93
C ASP A 45 -17.63 -12.61 -53.15
N LYS A 46 -18.86 -12.44 -53.67
CA LYS A 46 -20.09 -13.02 -53.07
C LYS A 46 -20.11 -14.54 -53.03
N LYS A 47 -19.47 -15.21 -53.99
CA LYS A 47 -19.47 -16.71 -54.06
C LYS A 47 -18.52 -17.25 -53.02
N LEU A 48 -17.35 -16.69 -52.87
CA LEU A 48 -16.33 -17.11 -51.93
C LEU A 48 -16.53 -16.51 -50.54
N LYS A 49 -17.36 -15.43 -50.42
CA LYS A 49 -17.53 -14.60 -49.24
C LYS A 49 -16.20 -14.04 -48.74
N ILE A 50 -15.43 -13.47 -49.64
CA ILE A 50 -14.15 -12.84 -49.36
C ILE A 50 -14.28 -11.35 -49.67
N LEU A 51 -13.99 -10.50 -48.70
CA LEU A 51 -13.83 -9.07 -48.85
C LEU A 51 -12.34 -8.75 -48.79
N THR A 52 -11.82 -8.06 -49.81
CA THR A 52 -10.45 -7.54 -49.79
C THR A 52 -10.50 -6.02 -49.56
N LEU A 53 -9.61 -5.50 -48.71
CA LEU A 53 -9.50 -4.05 -48.48
C LEU A 53 -8.09 -3.67 -48.00
N PRO A 54 -7.65 -2.42 -48.20
CA PRO A 54 -6.31 -1.98 -47.82
C PRO A 54 -6.07 -2.03 -46.30
N PHE A 55 -7.06 -1.72 -45.48
CA PHE A 55 -6.98 -1.63 -44.03
C PHE A 55 -5.82 -0.78 -43.51
N GLN A 56 -5.75 0.48 -43.99
CA GLN A 56 -4.66 1.41 -43.70
C GLN A 56 -5.12 2.69 -42.98
N ASN A 57 -6.41 3.01 -43.01
CA ASN A 57 -6.95 4.25 -42.48
C ASN A 57 -8.40 4.09 -41.99
N LEU A 58 -8.95 5.19 -41.44
CA LEU A 58 -10.32 5.22 -40.91
C LEU A 58 -11.39 4.92 -41.99
N ASN A 59 -11.18 5.32 -43.24
CA ASN A 59 -12.16 5.05 -44.29
C ASN A 59 -12.30 3.55 -44.55
N ASP A 60 -11.21 2.82 -44.50
CA ASP A 60 -11.21 1.35 -44.62
C ASP A 60 -12.02 0.70 -43.53
N VAL A 61 -11.93 1.22 -42.30
CA VAL A 61 -12.76 0.75 -41.16
C VAL A 61 -14.23 1.07 -41.42
N MET A 62 -14.56 2.26 -41.89
CA MET A 62 -15.96 2.64 -42.18
C MET A 62 -16.58 1.78 -43.27
N GLU A 63 -15.80 1.39 -44.27
CA GLU A 63 -16.24 0.49 -45.36
C GLU A 63 -16.70 -0.87 -44.82
N LEU A 64 -16.09 -1.38 -43.78
CA LEU A 64 -16.55 -2.60 -43.12
C LEU A 64 -17.98 -2.49 -42.58
N GLY A 65 -18.46 -1.30 -42.22
CA GLY A 65 -19.82 -1.04 -41.74
C GLY A 65 -20.89 -1.38 -42.77
N GLU A 66 -20.60 -1.26 -44.07
CA GLU A 66 -21.50 -1.58 -45.16
C GLU A 66 -21.89 -3.07 -45.24
N TYR A 67 -21.08 -3.93 -44.62
CA TYR A 67 -21.28 -5.38 -44.67
C TYR A 67 -22.12 -5.94 -43.52
N HIS A 68 -22.57 -5.09 -42.60
CA HIS A 68 -23.48 -5.45 -41.48
C HIS A 68 -23.03 -6.68 -40.70
N PHE A 69 -21.78 -6.67 -40.21
CA PHE A 69 -21.29 -7.72 -39.35
C PHE A 69 -21.96 -7.65 -37.98
N ASP A 70 -22.19 -8.81 -37.36
CA ASP A 70 -22.58 -8.91 -35.97
C ASP A 70 -21.32 -8.89 -35.05
N ILE A 71 -20.23 -9.49 -35.54
CA ILE A 71 -18.95 -9.65 -34.81
C ILE A 71 -17.81 -9.54 -35.80
N LEU A 72 -16.69 -8.97 -35.31
CA LEU A 72 -15.39 -9.05 -36.00
C LEU A 72 -14.40 -9.85 -35.17
N GLN A 73 -13.72 -10.81 -35.81
CA GLN A 73 -12.63 -11.58 -35.23
C GLN A 73 -11.33 -11.26 -35.95
N ALA A 74 -10.37 -10.63 -35.27
CA ALA A 74 -9.05 -10.37 -35.80
C ALA A 74 -8.11 -11.56 -35.60
N THR A 75 -7.27 -11.82 -36.59
CA THR A 75 -6.22 -12.86 -36.55
C THR A 75 -4.81 -12.27 -36.44
N PHE A 76 -4.70 -10.96 -36.39
CA PHE A 76 -3.45 -10.18 -36.29
C PHE A 76 -3.65 -8.96 -35.41
N ASP A 77 -2.58 -8.29 -35.03
CA ASP A 77 -2.62 -7.06 -34.26
C ASP A 77 -2.42 -5.86 -35.17
N ASP A 78 -3.34 -4.90 -35.08
CA ASP A 78 -3.28 -3.63 -35.79
C ASP A 78 -4.05 -2.56 -34.96
N PRO A 79 -3.55 -1.32 -34.86
CA PRO A 79 -4.25 -0.22 -34.18
C PRO A 79 -5.65 0.07 -34.73
N LEU A 80 -5.91 -0.17 -36.03
CA LEU A 80 -7.21 0.01 -36.65
C LEU A 80 -8.27 -0.97 -36.11
N ILE A 81 -7.88 -2.08 -35.49
CA ILE A 81 -8.80 -3.04 -34.87
C ILE A 81 -9.56 -2.37 -33.73
N ASP A 82 -8.91 -1.51 -32.92
CA ASP A 82 -9.57 -0.76 -31.87
C ASP A 82 -10.54 0.31 -32.43
N LEU A 83 -10.21 0.88 -33.59
CA LEU A 83 -11.12 1.77 -34.31
C LEU A 83 -12.35 1.02 -34.83
N CYS A 84 -12.24 -0.24 -35.26
CA CYS A 84 -13.38 -1.06 -35.60
C CYS A 84 -14.38 -1.15 -34.44
N LYS A 85 -13.90 -1.40 -33.21
CA LYS A 85 -14.77 -1.48 -32.03
C LYS A 85 -15.48 -0.14 -31.75
N THR A 86 -14.78 0.97 -31.83
CA THR A 86 -15.32 2.29 -31.47
C THR A 86 -16.20 2.90 -32.56
N GLN A 87 -15.83 2.76 -33.83
CA GLN A 87 -16.53 3.38 -34.95
C GLN A 87 -17.73 2.56 -35.42
N LEU A 88 -17.57 1.23 -35.52
CA LEU A 88 -18.63 0.35 -35.96
C LEU A 88 -19.57 -0.08 -34.85
N LYS A 89 -19.20 0.14 -33.59
CA LYS A 89 -19.95 -0.26 -32.38
C LYS A 89 -20.28 -1.75 -32.35
N LEU A 90 -19.36 -2.55 -32.85
CA LEU A 90 -19.48 -4.03 -32.91
C LEU A 90 -18.55 -4.67 -31.90
N PRO A 91 -18.89 -5.86 -31.38
CA PRO A 91 -17.93 -6.70 -30.66
C PRO A 91 -16.76 -7.06 -31.59
N VAL A 92 -15.54 -6.76 -31.13
CA VAL A 92 -14.30 -7.09 -31.84
C VAL A 92 -13.43 -7.93 -30.93
N PHE A 93 -13.11 -9.13 -31.37
CA PHE A 93 -12.26 -10.08 -30.64
C PHE A 93 -10.88 -10.10 -31.28
N ARG A 94 -9.86 -10.11 -30.45
CA ARG A 94 -8.45 -10.16 -30.86
C ARG A 94 -7.99 -11.61 -31.04
N LYS A 95 -6.84 -11.80 -31.63
CA LYS A 95 -6.26 -13.12 -31.93
C LYS A 95 -6.07 -14.03 -30.72
N GLU A 96 -5.88 -13.47 -29.53
CA GLU A 96 -5.66 -14.22 -28.27
C GLU A 96 -6.85 -15.15 -27.98
N LEU A 97 -8.08 -14.73 -28.30
CA LEU A 97 -9.26 -15.58 -28.12
C LEU A 97 -9.18 -16.86 -28.93
N LEU A 98 -8.54 -16.85 -30.10
CA LEU A 98 -8.39 -18.03 -30.97
C LEU A 98 -7.54 -19.14 -30.38
N GLN A 99 -6.88 -18.92 -29.25
CA GLN A 99 -6.13 -19.94 -28.50
C GLN A 99 -7.04 -20.84 -27.64
N ASN A 100 -8.30 -20.48 -27.45
CA ASN A 100 -9.27 -21.20 -26.65
C ASN A 100 -9.93 -22.36 -27.45
N LYS A 101 -10.73 -23.19 -26.77
CA LYS A 101 -11.57 -24.20 -27.43
C LYS A 101 -12.63 -23.53 -28.30
N PHE A 102 -13.01 -24.13 -29.38
CA PHE A 102 -13.95 -23.55 -30.36
C PHE A 102 -15.34 -23.24 -29.76
N GLU A 103 -15.85 -24.13 -28.90
CA GLU A 103 -17.07 -23.90 -28.14
C GLU A 103 -16.99 -22.66 -27.23
N ASP A 104 -15.86 -22.49 -26.53
CA ASP A 104 -15.66 -21.37 -25.63
C ASP A 104 -15.60 -20.06 -26.41
N ILE A 105 -14.91 -20.03 -27.55
CA ILE A 105 -14.86 -18.87 -28.44
C ILE A 105 -16.28 -18.52 -28.92
N PHE A 106 -17.07 -19.51 -29.32
CA PHE A 106 -18.43 -19.28 -29.80
C PHE A 106 -19.36 -18.79 -28.69
N ASN A 107 -19.22 -19.28 -27.48
CA ASN A 107 -19.95 -18.79 -26.33
C ASN A 107 -19.63 -17.32 -26.05
N HIS A 108 -18.34 -16.92 -26.14
CA HIS A 108 -17.96 -15.50 -26.04
C HIS A 108 -18.63 -14.63 -27.10
N TYR A 109 -18.78 -15.14 -28.33
CA TYR A 109 -19.50 -14.42 -29.38
C TYR A 109 -21.00 -14.26 -29.05
N GLN A 110 -21.64 -15.30 -28.52
CA GLN A 110 -23.06 -15.24 -28.13
C GLN A 110 -23.23 -14.28 -26.93
N ASP A 111 -22.36 -14.35 -25.93
CA ASP A 111 -22.39 -13.49 -24.76
C ASP A 111 -22.26 -11.99 -25.15
N ALA A 112 -21.39 -11.67 -26.11
CA ALA A 112 -21.22 -10.31 -26.60
C ALA A 112 -22.42 -9.75 -27.37
N LEU A 113 -23.26 -10.62 -27.92
CA LEU A 113 -24.50 -10.24 -28.61
C LEU A 113 -25.71 -10.15 -27.66
N GLU A 114 -25.60 -10.68 -26.42
CA GLU A 114 -26.63 -10.48 -25.41
C GLU A 114 -26.69 -8.99 -25.03
N THR A 115 -27.86 -8.39 -25.21
CA THR A 115 -28.09 -7.00 -24.88
C THR A 115 -29.24 -6.84 -23.90
N TYR A 116 -29.09 -5.89 -22.97
CA TYR A 116 -30.07 -5.57 -21.96
C TYR A 116 -30.62 -4.18 -22.19
N TYR A 117 -31.94 -4.03 -22.20
CA TYR A 117 -32.61 -2.76 -22.43
C TYR A 117 -32.76 -1.96 -21.14
N ILE A 118 -32.36 -0.67 -21.14
CA ILE A 118 -32.53 0.23 -19.99
C ILE A 118 -33.96 0.78 -19.96
N ARG A 119 -34.73 0.36 -18.97
CA ARG A 119 -36.13 0.83 -18.77
C ARG A 119 -36.24 2.16 -18.05
N SER A 120 -35.39 2.39 -17.06
CA SER A 120 -35.34 3.64 -16.31
C SER A 120 -33.95 3.89 -15.74
N VAL A 121 -33.68 5.16 -15.47
CA VAL A 121 -32.44 5.63 -14.81
C VAL A 121 -32.85 6.51 -13.64
N ASP A 122 -32.27 6.29 -12.47
CA ASP A 122 -32.43 7.10 -11.27
C ASP A 122 -31.04 7.58 -10.81
N LEU A 123 -30.82 8.88 -10.86
CA LEU A 123 -29.54 9.51 -10.51
C LEU A 123 -29.43 9.74 -9.01
N GLN A 124 -28.45 9.14 -8.39
CA GLN A 124 -28.09 9.34 -6.99
C GLN A 124 -26.81 10.21 -6.89
N LYS A 125 -26.51 10.73 -5.69
CA LYS A 125 -25.33 11.59 -5.47
C LYS A 125 -23.99 10.94 -5.83
N LYS A 126 -23.88 9.62 -5.80
CA LYS A 126 -22.62 8.87 -5.97
C LYS A 126 -22.63 7.84 -7.10
N TYR A 127 -23.76 7.46 -7.61
CA TYR A 127 -23.93 6.45 -8.65
C TYR A 127 -25.28 6.67 -9.34
N ALA A 128 -25.47 6.06 -10.50
CA ALA A 128 -26.78 5.96 -11.14
C ALA A 128 -27.34 4.53 -10.95
N LYS A 129 -28.64 4.44 -10.69
CA LYS A 129 -29.37 3.18 -10.67
C LYS A 129 -30.04 2.97 -12.02
N LEU A 130 -29.78 1.87 -12.67
CA LEU A 130 -30.40 1.49 -13.91
C LEU A 130 -31.34 0.31 -13.66
N MET A 131 -32.57 0.40 -14.15
CA MET A 131 -33.46 -0.75 -14.26
C MET A 131 -33.29 -1.34 -15.65
N ILE A 132 -32.62 -2.49 -15.75
CA ILE A 132 -32.40 -3.19 -17.01
C ILE A 132 -33.37 -4.33 -17.17
N GLN A 133 -33.80 -4.57 -18.40
CA GLN A 133 -34.64 -5.71 -18.79
C GLN A 133 -33.71 -6.82 -19.31
N ILE A 134 -33.73 -7.95 -18.60
CA ILE A 134 -32.97 -9.16 -18.99
C ILE A 134 -33.77 -9.98 -19.99
N ASN A 135 -35.06 -10.12 -19.73
CA ASN A 135 -36.01 -10.78 -20.64
C ASN A 135 -37.40 -10.12 -20.49
N PRO A 136 -38.42 -10.47 -21.30
CA PRO A 136 -39.76 -9.83 -21.25
C PRO A 136 -40.36 -9.74 -19.85
N ASN A 137 -40.10 -10.71 -18.99
CA ASN A 137 -40.72 -10.85 -17.67
C ASN A 137 -39.74 -10.55 -16.49
N LEU A 138 -38.44 -10.30 -16.77
CA LEU A 138 -37.43 -10.10 -15.73
C LEU A 138 -36.69 -8.80 -15.91
N THR A 139 -36.73 -7.99 -14.86
CA THR A 139 -35.92 -6.77 -14.75
C THR A 139 -34.98 -6.89 -13.57
N LYS A 140 -33.78 -6.29 -13.69
CA LYS A 140 -32.76 -6.23 -12.64
C LYS A 140 -32.36 -4.78 -12.40
N GLU A 141 -32.26 -4.38 -11.12
CA GLU A 141 -31.62 -3.12 -10.75
C GLU A 141 -30.12 -3.31 -10.71
N ILE A 142 -29.39 -2.45 -11.40
CA ILE A 142 -27.93 -2.38 -11.33
C ILE A 142 -27.48 -0.97 -10.93
N LYS A 143 -26.31 -0.86 -10.35
CA LYS A 143 -25.66 0.41 -10.05
C LYS A 143 -24.52 0.61 -11.03
N VAL A 144 -24.34 1.83 -11.48
CA VAL A 144 -23.19 2.22 -12.33
C VAL A 144 -22.55 3.48 -11.76
N THR A 145 -21.26 3.67 -12.00
CA THR A 145 -20.57 4.89 -11.58
C THR A 145 -21.13 6.10 -12.34
N LEU A 146 -20.97 7.31 -11.79
CA LEU A 146 -21.37 8.52 -12.53
C LEU A 146 -20.50 8.74 -13.75
N ASP A 147 -19.23 8.30 -13.69
CA ASP A 147 -18.31 8.37 -14.83
C ASP A 147 -18.82 7.48 -15.98
N ASP A 148 -19.18 6.21 -15.70
CA ASP A 148 -19.76 5.32 -16.70
C ASP A 148 -21.10 5.85 -17.24
N TYR A 149 -21.94 6.39 -16.36
CA TYR A 149 -23.20 6.99 -16.77
C TYR A 149 -23.01 8.09 -17.83
N VAL A 150 -22.02 8.97 -17.60
CA VAL A 150 -21.73 10.08 -18.54
C VAL A 150 -21.00 9.56 -19.79
N GLN A 151 -19.98 8.73 -19.61
CA GLN A 151 -19.14 8.22 -20.69
C GLN A 151 -19.93 7.41 -21.72
N TYR A 152 -20.82 6.54 -21.25
CA TYR A 152 -21.64 5.69 -22.13
C TYR A 152 -23.00 6.31 -22.47
N GLY A 153 -23.29 7.53 -21.97
CA GLY A 153 -24.54 8.24 -22.23
C GLY A 153 -25.77 7.44 -21.84
N LEU A 154 -25.72 6.73 -20.71
CA LEU A 154 -26.75 5.77 -20.30
C LEU A 154 -28.06 6.47 -20.03
N ARG A 155 -29.11 6.10 -20.76
CA ARG A 155 -30.47 6.67 -20.63
C ARG A 155 -31.51 5.62 -20.95
N LYS A 156 -32.77 5.89 -20.58
CA LYS A 156 -33.89 5.05 -20.97
C LYS A 156 -33.91 4.86 -22.50
N GLY A 157 -34.12 3.64 -22.96
CA GLY A 157 -34.19 3.28 -24.36
C GLY A 157 -32.86 2.81 -24.98
N ILE A 158 -31.74 2.90 -24.27
CA ILE A 158 -30.46 2.36 -24.73
C ILE A 158 -30.33 0.90 -24.33
N THR A 159 -29.63 0.13 -25.15
CA THR A 159 -29.20 -1.24 -24.86
C THR A 159 -27.75 -1.25 -24.43
N ILE A 160 -27.41 -2.10 -23.48
CA ILE A 160 -26.05 -2.39 -23.03
C ILE A 160 -25.74 -3.86 -23.27
N SER A 161 -24.50 -4.18 -23.64
CA SER A 161 -24.07 -5.56 -23.82
C SER A 161 -23.80 -6.24 -22.47
N LYS A 162 -23.69 -7.55 -22.46
CA LYS A 162 -23.30 -8.33 -21.29
C LYS A 162 -21.91 -7.94 -20.78
N GLU A 163 -20.95 -7.70 -21.68
CA GLU A 163 -19.62 -7.20 -21.34
C GLU A 163 -19.65 -5.84 -20.66
N GLN A 164 -20.46 -4.91 -21.19
CA GLN A 164 -20.62 -3.60 -20.57
C GLN A 164 -21.26 -3.71 -19.18
N LEU A 165 -22.25 -4.58 -19.03
CA LEU A 165 -22.87 -4.84 -17.73
C LEU A 165 -21.83 -5.32 -16.70
N HIS A 166 -20.99 -6.29 -17.07
CA HIS A 166 -19.92 -6.81 -16.21
C HIS A 166 -18.92 -5.72 -15.85
N SER A 167 -18.46 -4.95 -16.84
CA SER A 167 -17.55 -3.80 -16.61
C SER A 167 -18.17 -2.78 -15.62
N PHE A 168 -19.47 -2.49 -15.71
CA PHE A 168 -20.12 -1.57 -14.78
C PHE A 168 -20.17 -2.12 -13.34
N GLU A 169 -20.40 -3.42 -13.19
CA GLU A 169 -20.37 -4.09 -11.89
C GLU A 169 -18.97 -4.02 -11.27
N GLU A 170 -17.92 -4.30 -12.04
CA GLU A 170 -16.52 -4.16 -11.60
C GLU A 170 -16.17 -2.71 -11.22
N HIS A 171 -16.56 -1.72 -12.02
CA HIS A 171 -16.30 -0.32 -11.73
C HIS A 171 -16.98 0.16 -10.47
N ILE A 172 -18.22 -0.28 -10.18
CA ILE A 172 -18.93 0.10 -8.96
C ILE A 172 -18.29 -0.52 -7.72
N ASP A 173 -17.78 -1.74 -7.81
CA ASP A 173 -17.09 -2.41 -6.71
C ASP A 173 -15.74 -1.74 -6.43
N SER A 174 -14.98 -1.39 -7.46
CA SER A 174 -13.76 -0.60 -7.34
C SER A 174 -13.99 0.76 -6.70
N GLU A 175 -15.08 1.46 -7.05
CA GLU A 175 -15.42 2.75 -6.45
C GLU A 175 -15.84 2.61 -4.98
N GLN A 176 -16.59 1.57 -4.64
CA GLN A 176 -16.92 1.28 -3.24
C GLN A 176 -15.68 1.00 -2.40
N LEU A 177 -14.72 0.23 -2.94
CA LEU A 177 -13.45 -0.05 -2.29
C LEU A 177 -12.63 1.23 -2.12
N TYR A 178 -12.56 2.07 -3.15
CA TYR A 178 -11.92 3.38 -3.07
C TYR A 178 -12.51 4.25 -1.96
N GLN A 179 -13.84 4.32 -1.84
CA GLN A 179 -14.52 5.05 -0.78
C GLN A 179 -14.24 4.47 0.63
N ARG A 180 -14.03 3.16 0.74
CA ARG A 180 -13.57 2.52 2.00
C ARG A 180 -12.14 2.94 2.34
N CYS A 181 -11.25 3.03 1.34
CA CYS A 181 -9.89 3.55 1.53
C CYS A 181 -9.90 4.99 2.04
N LEU A 182 -10.66 5.88 1.43
CA LEU A 182 -10.78 7.27 1.85
C LEU A 182 -11.27 7.39 3.30
N ARG A 183 -12.28 6.61 3.69
CA ARG A 183 -12.73 6.56 5.09
C ARG A 183 -11.67 6.06 6.04
N LYS A 184 -10.85 5.08 5.62
CA LYS A 184 -9.74 4.56 6.43
C LYS A 184 -8.63 5.61 6.62
N LEU A 185 -8.35 6.39 5.59
CA LEU A 185 -7.36 7.47 5.61
C LEU A 185 -7.83 8.69 6.39
N SER A 186 -9.13 9.01 6.36
CA SER A 186 -9.67 10.13 7.13
C SER A 186 -9.59 9.93 8.65
N LEU A 187 -9.44 8.69 9.14
CA LEU A 187 -9.31 8.39 10.56
C LEU A 187 -7.87 8.54 11.05
N LYS A 188 -6.87 8.26 10.21
CA LYS A 188 -5.45 8.32 10.54
C LYS A 188 -4.62 8.24 9.28
N ASP A 189 -3.56 9.05 9.21
CA ASP A 189 -2.55 8.97 8.15
C ASP A 189 -1.85 7.60 8.16
N ARG A 190 -1.74 7.02 6.96
CA ARG A 190 -1.17 5.69 6.75
C ARG A 190 -0.12 5.73 5.67
N THR A 191 0.86 4.84 5.78
CA THR A 191 1.83 4.61 4.72
C THR A 191 1.22 3.78 3.59
N ILE A 192 1.86 3.82 2.43
CA ILE A 192 1.53 2.94 1.29
C ILE A 192 1.58 1.47 1.73
N TYR A 193 2.58 1.09 2.53
CA TYR A 193 2.71 -0.26 3.08
C TYR A 193 1.54 -0.65 3.99
N GLU A 194 1.18 0.22 4.95
CA GLU A 194 0.06 -0.02 5.88
C GLU A 194 -1.28 -0.16 5.13
N MET A 195 -1.47 0.62 4.06
CA MET A 195 -2.67 0.57 3.24
C MET A 195 -2.73 -0.69 2.39
N ARG A 196 -1.61 -1.09 1.74
CA ARG A 196 -1.50 -2.37 1.02
C ARG A 196 -1.76 -3.56 1.93
N LYS A 197 -1.16 -3.55 3.12
CA LYS A 197 -1.34 -4.62 4.10
C LYS A 197 -2.81 -4.76 4.50
N TRP A 198 -3.48 -3.65 4.79
CA TRP A 198 -4.90 -3.66 5.12
C TRP A 198 -5.77 -4.17 3.97
N LEU A 199 -5.51 -3.75 2.73
CA LEU A 199 -6.26 -4.22 1.56
C LEU A 199 -6.11 -5.72 1.36
N LYS A 200 -4.91 -6.27 1.53
CA LYS A 200 -4.66 -7.72 1.48
C LYS A 200 -5.39 -8.48 2.58
N GLU A 201 -5.36 -7.97 3.81
CA GLU A 201 -6.03 -8.61 4.97
C GLU A 201 -7.56 -8.61 4.85
N THR A 202 -8.12 -7.71 4.08
CA THR A 202 -9.59 -7.64 3.88
C THR A 202 -10.10 -8.54 2.77
N GLU A 203 -9.21 -9.14 1.96
CA GLU A 203 -9.54 -10.02 0.83
C GLU A 203 -10.58 -9.43 -0.16
N LEU A 204 -10.65 -8.09 -0.23
CA LEU A 204 -11.65 -7.38 -1.03
C LEU A 204 -11.20 -7.06 -2.45
N ALA A 205 -9.94 -7.32 -2.77
CA ALA A 205 -9.35 -7.03 -4.06
C ALA A 205 -8.16 -7.97 -4.33
N ASP A 206 -7.92 -8.26 -5.59
CA ASP A 206 -6.75 -9.01 -6.00
C ASP A 206 -5.47 -8.13 -5.98
N TYR A 207 -4.33 -8.74 -6.33
CA TYR A 207 -3.04 -8.03 -6.31
C TYR A 207 -2.97 -6.87 -7.33
N GLN A 208 -3.58 -7.03 -8.50
CA GLN A 208 -3.55 -6.02 -9.57
C GLN A 208 -4.46 -4.84 -9.21
N GLU A 209 -5.66 -5.12 -8.74
CA GLU A 209 -6.61 -4.11 -8.25
C GLU A 209 -6.05 -3.28 -7.11
N ILE A 210 -5.36 -3.93 -6.14
CA ILE A 210 -4.68 -3.24 -5.05
C ILE A 210 -3.63 -2.26 -5.59
N ASN A 211 -2.84 -2.65 -6.61
CA ASN A 211 -1.83 -1.75 -7.19
C ASN A 211 -2.48 -0.53 -7.85
N VAL A 212 -3.49 -0.76 -8.70
CA VAL A 212 -4.23 0.32 -9.38
C VAL A 212 -4.85 1.29 -8.37
N LEU A 213 -5.44 0.74 -7.30
CA LEU A 213 -6.07 1.55 -6.25
C LEU A 213 -5.05 2.37 -5.45
N ILE A 214 -3.92 1.78 -5.07
CA ILE A 214 -2.84 2.48 -4.38
C ILE A 214 -2.28 3.61 -5.27
N ASP A 215 -2.04 3.34 -6.55
CA ASP A 215 -1.55 4.35 -7.49
C ASP A 215 -2.53 5.51 -7.66
N LYS A 216 -3.84 5.22 -7.71
CA LYS A 216 -4.91 6.23 -7.72
C LYS A 216 -4.88 7.11 -6.46
N LEU A 217 -4.69 6.50 -5.28
CA LEU A 217 -4.61 7.23 -4.01
C LEU A 217 -3.34 8.10 -3.93
N VAL A 218 -2.20 7.60 -4.41
CA VAL A 218 -0.93 8.35 -4.48
C VAL A 218 -1.06 9.51 -5.45
N LYS A 219 -1.53 9.29 -6.68
CA LYS A 219 -1.74 10.35 -7.69
C LYS A 219 -2.67 11.47 -7.22
N LYS A 220 -3.66 11.14 -6.38
CA LYS A 220 -4.58 12.12 -5.78
C LYS A 220 -4.05 12.76 -4.49
N GLY A 221 -2.85 12.40 -4.03
CA GLY A 221 -2.21 12.95 -2.83
C GLY A 221 -2.81 12.47 -1.50
N TYR A 222 -3.61 11.40 -1.51
CA TYR A 222 -4.14 10.80 -0.27
C TYR A 222 -3.13 9.88 0.43
N LEU A 223 -2.15 9.38 -0.31
CA LEU A 223 -1.01 8.62 0.21
C LEU A 223 0.27 9.28 -0.26
N ASP A 224 1.08 9.70 0.70
CA ASP A 224 2.37 10.35 0.47
C ASP A 224 3.31 9.95 1.61
N ASP A 225 4.17 8.96 1.34
CA ASP A 225 5.11 8.43 2.34
C ASP A 225 6.21 9.45 2.68
N GLU A 226 6.59 10.35 1.77
CA GLU A 226 7.59 11.39 2.01
C GLU A 226 7.06 12.46 2.97
N LYS A 227 5.89 13.01 2.67
CA LYS A 227 5.20 13.97 3.53
C LYS A 227 4.98 13.39 4.92
N LEU A 228 4.42 12.18 4.99
CA LEU A 228 4.17 11.49 6.25
C LEU A 228 5.47 11.22 7.03
N CYS A 229 6.56 10.87 6.33
CA CYS A 229 7.89 10.68 6.91
C CYS A 229 8.36 11.96 7.58
N MET A 230 8.32 13.10 6.91
CA MET A 230 8.73 14.40 7.46
C MET A 230 7.92 14.79 8.70
N GLU A 231 6.60 14.65 8.64
CA GLU A 231 5.70 14.91 9.77
C GLU A 231 6.00 14.03 10.98
N GLN A 232 6.26 12.73 10.74
CA GLN A 232 6.60 11.78 11.80
C GLN A 232 7.99 12.05 12.40
N ILE A 233 8.98 12.42 11.60
CA ILE A 233 10.31 12.82 12.08
C ILE A 233 10.15 14.00 13.05
N GLN A 234 9.41 15.03 12.67
CA GLN A 234 9.16 16.21 13.51
C GLN A 234 8.43 15.85 14.82
N ALA A 235 7.37 15.04 14.73
CA ALA A 235 6.59 14.63 15.90
C ALA A 235 7.41 13.77 16.88
N LEU A 236 8.22 12.84 16.37
CA LEU A 236 9.08 11.98 17.18
C LEU A 236 10.25 12.78 17.79
N SER A 237 10.83 13.75 17.07
CA SER A 237 11.86 14.64 17.58
C SER A 237 11.33 15.52 18.71
N ASN A 238 10.14 16.09 18.56
CA ASN A 238 9.46 16.85 19.61
C ASN A 238 9.15 15.98 20.84
N SER A 239 8.98 14.67 20.63
CA SER A 239 8.83 13.67 21.70
C SER A 239 10.18 13.20 22.25
N LEU A 240 11.28 13.86 21.87
CA LEU A 240 12.65 13.59 22.33
C LEU A 240 13.13 12.16 22.01
N TYR A 241 12.81 11.65 20.82
CA TYR A 241 13.43 10.44 20.28
C TYR A 241 14.68 10.81 19.47
N GLY A 242 15.73 9.99 19.60
CA GLY A 242 16.96 10.13 18.82
C GLY A 242 16.84 9.50 17.42
N PRO A 243 17.80 9.83 16.51
CA PRO A 243 17.76 9.44 15.11
C PRO A 243 17.56 7.93 14.88
N LYS A 244 18.25 7.08 15.63
CA LYS A 244 18.17 5.61 15.49
C LYS A 244 16.75 5.09 15.76
N GLN A 245 16.10 5.61 16.80
CA GLN A 245 14.72 5.22 17.13
C GLN A 245 13.70 5.77 16.16
N ILE A 246 13.91 6.99 15.64
CA ILE A 246 13.06 7.58 14.60
C ILE A 246 13.09 6.69 13.36
N ILE A 247 14.29 6.36 12.86
CA ILE A 247 14.48 5.47 11.70
C ILE A 247 13.81 4.11 11.94
N SER A 248 14.01 3.50 13.11
CA SER A 248 13.41 2.21 13.44
C SER A 248 11.88 2.25 13.40
N LYS A 249 11.27 3.30 13.97
CA LYS A 249 9.80 3.47 13.96
C LYS A 249 9.24 3.69 12.56
N LEU A 250 9.95 4.44 11.71
CA LEU A 250 9.53 4.68 10.32
C LEU A 250 9.66 3.39 9.48
N LYS A 251 10.75 2.62 9.67
CA LYS A 251 10.90 1.29 9.06
C LYS A 251 9.80 0.33 9.47
N GLN A 252 9.39 0.32 10.73
CA GLN A 252 8.27 -0.49 11.23
C GLN A 252 6.93 -0.13 10.56
N ARG A 253 6.75 1.12 10.15
CA ARG A 253 5.60 1.56 9.35
C ARG A 253 5.71 1.21 7.87
N GLY A 254 6.84 0.61 7.44
CA GLY A 254 7.08 0.16 6.08
C GLY A 254 7.47 1.27 5.10
N ILE A 255 7.94 2.43 5.59
CA ILE A 255 8.53 3.47 4.74
C ILE A 255 9.88 2.96 4.22
N LYS A 256 10.18 3.19 2.94
CA LYS A 256 11.43 2.75 2.31
C LYS A 256 12.63 3.46 2.93
N GLU A 257 13.73 2.73 3.08
CA GLU A 257 14.95 3.24 3.73
C GLU A 257 15.51 4.49 3.04
N ASP A 258 15.55 4.51 1.71
CA ASP A 258 16.04 5.67 0.95
C ASP A 258 15.20 6.92 1.22
N CYS A 259 13.88 6.77 1.30
CA CYS A 259 12.97 7.86 1.66
C CYS A 259 13.24 8.35 3.10
N ILE A 260 13.42 7.43 4.05
CA ILE A 260 13.72 7.80 5.44
C ILE A 260 15.03 8.58 5.52
N LEU A 261 16.10 8.12 4.86
CA LEU A 261 17.40 8.78 4.88
C LEU A 261 17.33 10.18 4.27
N ALA A 262 16.69 10.33 3.12
CA ALA A 262 16.48 11.63 2.48
C ALA A 262 15.69 12.60 3.40
N CYS A 263 14.62 12.14 4.03
CA CYS A 263 13.83 12.94 4.97
C CYS A 263 14.63 13.31 6.23
N MET A 264 15.45 12.39 6.75
CA MET A 264 16.32 12.66 7.91
C MET A 264 17.37 13.73 7.60
N GLU A 265 17.99 13.69 6.43
CA GLU A 265 18.94 14.70 5.97
C GLU A 265 18.26 16.06 5.79
N GLN A 266 17.11 16.11 5.14
CA GLN A 266 16.34 17.33 4.90
C GLN A 266 15.85 17.95 6.22
N SER A 267 15.50 17.14 7.22
CA SER A 267 14.96 17.62 8.51
C SER A 267 15.97 18.40 9.34
N LYS A 268 17.28 18.32 9.05
CA LYS A 268 18.39 18.96 9.80
C LYS A 268 18.22 18.81 11.30
N LEU A 269 17.98 17.58 11.75
CA LEU A 269 17.69 17.29 13.15
C LEU A 269 18.79 17.83 14.08
N LYS A 270 18.37 18.57 15.09
CA LYS A 270 19.23 19.08 16.15
C LYS A 270 19.39 18.03 17.26
N GLU A 271 20.05 16.93 16.93
CA GLU A 271 20.19 15.78 17.82
C GLU A 271 20.67 16.15 19.22
N TYR A 272 21.68 17.00 19.31
CA TYR A 272 22.24 17.44 20.58
C TYR A 272 21.23 18.20 21.45
N GLU A 273 20.47 19.13 20.87
CA GLU A 273 19.48 19.93 21.62
C GLU A 273 18.38 19.03 22.22
N TYR A 274 17.88 18.09 21.45
CA TYR A 274 16.86 17.13 21.92
C TYR A 274 17.42 16.17 22.98
N ALA A 275 18.66 15.68 22.80
CA ALA A 275 19.32 14.84 23.77
C ALA A 275 19.54 15.57 25.10
N LEU A 276 19.99 16.84 25.06
CA LEU A 276 20.21 17.69 26.22
C LEU A 276 18.89 17.95 26.96
N ALA A 277 17.83 18.28 26.25
CA ALA A 277 16.50 18.48 26.84
C ALA A 277 15.99 17.21 27.58
N TYR A 278 16.16 16.02 26.94
CA TYR A 278 15.78 14.76 27.57
C TYR A 278 16.65 14.41 28.78
N ALA A 279 17.97 14.65 28.70
CA ALA A 279 18.90 14.39 29.78
C ALA A 279 18.66 15.34 30.97
N THR A 280 18.40 16.61 30.74
CA THR A 280 18.06 17.60 31.80
C THR A 280 16.77 17.18 32.52
N LYS A 281 15.73 16.75 31.78
CA LYS A 281 14.51 16.20 32.39
C LYS A 281 14.80 14.95 33.24
N THR A 282 15.68 14.08 32.76
CA THR A 282 16.08 12.86 33.47
C THR A 282 16.89 13.17 34.71
N LEU A 283 17.81 14.14 34.64
CA LEU A 283 18.62 14.61 35.78
C LEU A 283 17.73 15.12 36.92
N LYS A 284 16.74 15.97 36.60
CA LYS A 284 15.79 16.48 37.60
C LYS A 284 15.01 15.35 38.33
N GLN A 285 14.74 14.25 37.64
CA GLN A 285 14.06 13.08 38.21
C GLN A 285 14.97 12.23 39.11
N ASN A 286 16.30 12.36 38.97
CA ASN A 286 17.29 11.51 39.64
C ASN A 286 18.17 12.27 40.65
N GLN A 287 17.71 13.41 41.18
CA GLN A 287 18.46 14.22 42.17
C GLN A 287 18.78 13.48 43.47
N LYS A 288 18.03 12.42 43.79
CA LYS A 288 18.23 11.58 44.98
C LYS A 288 19.08 10.31 44.68
N SER A 289 19.99 10.40 43.75
CA SER A 289 20.90 9.32 43.38
C SER A 289 22.34 9.84 43.29
N SER A 290 23.33 8.96 43.47
CA SER A 290 24.75 9.35 43.31
C SER A 290 25.01 9.89 41.90
N VAL A 291 26.01 10.73 41.76
CA VAL A 291 26.43 11.30 40.46
C VAL A 291 26.68 10.22 39.43
N THR A 292 27.43 9.17 39.79
CA THR A 292 27.78 8.06 38.91
C THR A 292 26.54 7.29 38.44
N LYS A 293 25.63 6.98 39.35
CA LYS A 293 24.38 6.29 39.01
C LYS A 293 23.50 7.16 38.11
N THR A 294 23.44 8.45 38.35
CA THR A 294 22.66 9.41 37.56
C THR A 294 23.22 9.49 36.14
N LYS A 295 24.57 9.61 35.99
CA LYS A 295 25.24 9.58 34.67
C LYS A 295 24.92 8.30 33.89
N ASN A 296 25.04 7.15 34.53
CA ASN A 296 24.74 5.86 33.90
C ASN A 296 23.26 5.72 33.52
N THR A 297 22.37 6.22 34.37
CA THR A 297 20.92 6.25 34.07
C THR A 297 20.61 7.12 32.85
N ILE A 298 21.23 8.31 32.76
CA ILE A 298 21.08 9.22 31.61
C ILE A 298 21.63 8.56 30.33
N ARG A 299 22.85 7.97 30.38
CA ARG A 299 23.42 7.21 29.25
C ARG A 299 22.46 6.14 28.73
N ASN A 300 22.00 5.29 29.61
CA ASN A 300 21.14 4.17 29.25
C ASN A 300 19.80 4.67 28.66
N LYS A 301 19.21 5.71 29.23
CA LYS A 301 17.98 6.29 28.72
C LYS A 301 18.15 6.97 27.37
N LEU A 302 19.24 7.69 27.14
CA LEU A 302 19.57 8.29 25.86
C LEU A 302 19.84 7.22 24.80
N MET A 303 20.58 6.17 25.16
CA MET A 303 20.82 5.00 24.27
C MET A 303 19.51 4.34 23.85
N THR A 304 18.63 4.05 24.80
CA THR A 304 17.29 3.48 24.53
C THR A 304 16.44 4.40 23.65
N ARG A 305 16.60 5.70 23.79
CA ARG A 305 15.93 6.69 22.94
C ARG A 305 16.54 6.81 21.54
N GLY A 306 17.69 6.16 21.29
CA GLY A 306 18.31 6.04 19.97
C GLY A 306 19.21 7.21 19.59
N TYR A 307 19.80 7.89 20.54
CA TYR A 307 20.85 8.90 20.31
C TYR A 307 22.18 8.24 19.95
N SER A 308 23.06 9.00 19.29
CA SER A 308 24.43 8.52 18.97
C SER A 308 25.32 8.53 20.20
N ASN A 309 26.30 7.62 20.26
CA ASN A 309 27.22 7.53 21.40
C ASN A 309 28.00 8.83 21.58
N SER A 310 28.42 9.49 20.50
CA SER A 310 29.11 10.78 20.54
C SER A 310 28.25 11.88 21.20
N THR A 311 26.98 11.96 20.81
CA THR A 311 26.03 12.92 21.42
C THR A 311 25.76 12.58 22.88
N ILE A 312 25.63 11.30 23.23
CA ILE A 312 25.41 10.87 24.63
C ILE A 312 26.58 11.30 25.51
N GLU A 313 27.81 11.01 25.14
CA GLU A 313 28.98 11.35 25.96
C GLU A 313 29.16 12.87 26.10
N LYS A 314 28.94 13.61 25.00
CA LYS A 314 28.97 15.07 25.03
C LYS A 314 27.94 15.62 26.01
N VAL A 315 26.68 15.21 25.91
CA VAL A 315 25.60 15.67 26.80
C VAL A 315 25.88 15.29 28.25
N VAL A 316 26.30 14.05 28.53
CA VAL A 316 26.60 13.59 29.90
C VAL A 316 27.77 14.36 30.50
N SER A 317 28.78 14.77 29.70
CA SER A 317 29.92 15.53 30.22
C SER A 317 29.58 16.99 30.53
N GLU A 318 28.63 17.60 29.78
CA GLU A 318 28.26 19.02 29.90
C GLU A 318 27.14 19.30 30.89
N LEU A 319 26.40 18.28 31.36
CA LEU A 319 25.36 18.47 32.37
C LEU A 319 25.93 18.85 33.72
N ASP A 320 25.21 19.78 34.38
CA ASP A 320 25.55 20.22 35.74
C ASP A 320 24.97 19.24 36.78
N TYR A 321 25.86 18.59 37.54
CA TYR A 321 25.52 17.63 38.60
C TYR A 321 25.71 18.23 40.01
N SER A 322 25.84 19.55 40.17
CA SER A 322 26.11 20.19 41.45
C SER A 322 25.09 19.77 42.53
N SER A 323 23.81 19.81 42.23
CA SER A 323 22.75 19.40 43.15
C SER A 323 22.86 17.93 43.63
N ASN A 324 23.36 17.03 42.76
CA ASN A 324 23.61 15.66 43.17
C ASN A 324 24.84 15.55 44.07
N LYS A 325 25.92 16.32 43.78
CA LYS A 325 27.15 16.33 44.59
C LYS A 325 26.92 16.89 45.99
N GLU A 326 26.21 18.00 46.11
CA GLU A 326 25.87 18.61 47.41
C GLU A 326 25.11 17.66 48.34
N ASN A 327 24.31 16.77 47.79
CA ASN A 327 23.55 15.80 48.56
C ASN A 327 24.21 14.42 48.69
N GLU A 328 25.39 14.21 48.09
CA GLU A 328 25.99 12.87 47.93
C GLU A 328 26.33 12.24 49.29
N ASP A 329 26.90 13.03 50.23
CA ASP A 329 27.21 12.55 51.58
C ASP A 329 25.95 12.15 52.36
N VAL A 330 24.91 12.97 52.32
CA VAL A 330 23.63 12.73 52.98
C VAL A 330 22.94 11.48 52.40
N LEU A 331 23.03 11.33 51.08
CA LEU A 331 22.47 10.15 50.36
C LEU A 331 23.25 8.86 50.72
N LEU A 332 24.58 8.93 50.80
CA LEU A 332 25.42 7.82 51.24
C LEU A 332 25.09 7.38 52.64
N GLU A 333 24.98 8.32 53.57
CA GLU A 333 24.60 8.08 54.97
C GLU A 333 23.27 7.34 55.06
N GLN A 334 22.25 7.89 54.39
CA GLN A 334 20.90 7.25 54.37
C GLN A 334 20.93 5.86 53.77
N LEU A 335 21.75 5.64 52.71
CA LEU A 335 21.88 4.35 52.09
C LEU A 335 22.56 3.34 52.98
N ILE A 336 23.65 3.72 53.67
CA ILE A 336 24.37 2.87 54.58
C ILE A 336 23.44 2.49 55.76
N LYS A 337 22.73 3.46 56.38
CA LYS A 337 21.76 3.18 57.43
C LYS A 337 20.67 2.18 56.99
N LYS A 338 20.20 2.31 55.76
CA LYS A 338 19.22 1.40 55.16
C LYS A 338 19.82 0.02 54.90
N ALA A 339 21.07 -0.03 54.43
CA ALA A 339 21.77 -1.28 54.18
C ALA A 339 22.06 -2.06 55.48
N ILE A 340 22.46 -1.36 56.56
CA ILE A 340 22.64 -1.95 57.89
C ILE A 340 21.34 -2.64 58.32
N LYS A 341 20.20 -1.91 58.36
CA LYS A 341 18.89 -2.48 58.74
C LYS A 341 18.51 -3.71 57.91
N ARG A 342 18.93 -3.77 56.69
CA ARG A 342 18.64 -4.88 55.75
C ARG A 342 19.49 -6.10 56.00
N TYR A 343 20.77 -5.91 56.31
CA TYR A 343 21.75 -6.98 56.37
C TYR A 343 22.13 -7.43 57.81
N GLU A 344 21.99 -6.57 58.82
CA GLU A 344 22.32 -6.84 60.21
C GLU A 344 21.61 -8.09 60.81
N ARG A 345 20.44 -8.45 60.23
CA ARG A 345 19.72 -9.64 60.67
C ARG A 345 20.41 -10.98 60.34
N LYS A 346 21.28 -10.96 59.31
CA LYS A 346 21.89 -12.18 58.79
C LYS A 346 23.42 -12.18 58.84
N TYR A 347 24.04 -11.02 58.95
CA TYR A 347 25.50 -10.87 58.88
C TYR A 347 26.00 -10.00 60.02
N ARG A 348 27.24 -10.28 60.50
CA ARG A 348 27.91 -9.58 61.59
C ARG A 348 29.32 -9.19 61.17
N GLY A 349 29.96 -8.30 61.93
CA GLY A 349 31.38 -7.92 61.80
C GLY A 349 31.82 -7.63 60.36
N TYR A 350 32.88 -8.28 59.94
CA TYR A 350 33.50 -8.09 58.65
C TYR A 350 32.59 -8.42 57.47
N ASP A 351 31.79 -9.46 57.56
CA ASP A 351 30.84 -9.86 56.49
C ASP A 351 29.75 -8.81 56.27
N LEU A 352 29.24 -8.22 57.36
CA LEU A 352 28.26 -7.15 57.30
C LEU A 352 28.86 -5.91 56.59
N LYS A 353 30.08 -5.50 57.01
CA LYS A 353 30.82 -4.39 56.38
C LYS A 353 30.99 -4.60 54.87
N THR A 354 31.47 -5.77 54.48
CA THR A 354 31.75 -6.12 53.08
C THR A 354 30.48 -6.07 52.23
N ARG A 355 29.32 -6.52 52.77
CA ARG A 355 28.05 -6.49 52.06
C ARG A 355 27.51 -5.08 51.88
N ILE A 356 27.59 -4.25 52.91
CA ILE A 356 27.19 -2.84 52.86
C ILE A 356 28.06 -2.09 51.83
N TYR A 357 29.39 -2.28 51.90
CA TYR A 357 30.34 -1.70 50.96
C TYR A 357 29.99 -2.04 49.51
N ARG A 358 29.85 -3.33 49.20
CA ARG A 358 29.45 -3.81 47.87
C ARG A 358 28.10 -3.25 47.43
N TYR A 359 27.14 -3.16 48.34
CA TYR A 359 25.83 -2.59 48.03
C TYR A 359 25.95 -1.11 47.66
N CYS A 360 26.71 -0.31 48.41
CA CYS A 360 26.93 1.09 48.13
C CYS A 360 27.68 1.31 46.78
N LEU A 361 28.65 0.46 46.46
CA LEU A 361 29.31 0.45 45.13
C LEU A 361 28.31 0.20 44.00
N THR A 362 27.37 -0.76 44.18
CA THR A 362 26.35 -1.00 43.13
C THR A 362 25.37 0.17 42.98
N GLN A 363 25.26 1.03 43.97
CA GLN A 363 24.48 2.26 43.91
C GLN A 363 25.27 3.45 43.32
N GLY A 364 26.56 3.22 42.96
CA GLY A 364 27.43 4.17 42.23
C GLY A 364 28.13 5.19 43.11
N PHE A 365 28.29 4.90 44.41
CA PHE A 365 29.16 5.70 45.30
C PHE A 365 30.61 5.25 45.15
N HIS A 366 31.56 6.18 45.37
CA HIS A 366 32.97 5.87 45.27
C HIS A 366 33.47 5.09 46.50
N GLY A 367 34.41 4.17 46.29
CA GLY A 367 34.92 3.30 47.33
C GLY A 367 35.55 4.06 48.48
N GLU A 368 36.30 5.14 48.16
CA GLU A 368 36.94 6.02 49.13
C GLU A 368 35.91 6.69 50.06
N ASP A 369 34.83 7.21 49.50
CA ASP A 369 33.77 7.89 50.30
C ASP A 369 33.03 6.88 51.18
N ILE A 370 32.76 5.68 50.66
CA ILE A 370 32.14 4.59 51.43
C ILE A 370 33.04 4.19 52.60
N SER A 371 34.34 3.97 52.35
CA SER A 371 35.30 3.58 53.38
C SER A 371 35.43 4.67 54.44
N ALA A 372 35.65 5.94 54.02
CA ALA A 372 35.78 7.06 54.93
C ALA A 372 34.53 7.28 55.79
N TYR A 373 33.33 7.01 55.27
CA TYR A 373 32.10 7.07 56.08
C TYR A 373 32.00 5.88 57.02
N MET A 374 32.26 4.67 56.57
CA MET A 374 32.20 3.46 57.37
C MET A 374 33.21 3.41 58.49
N ASP A 375 34.41 4.02 58.31
CA ASP A 375 35.47 4.07 59.34
C ASP A 375 35.12 5.05 60.47
N ARG A 376 34.22 6.06 60.23
CA ARG A 376 33.71 6.96 61.26
C ARG A 376 32.59 6.34 62.10
N MET A 377 32.07 5.19 61.70
CA MET A 377 30.98 4.52 62.44
C MET A 377 31.55 3.55 63.49
N GLU A 378 31.04 3.63 64.71
CA GLU A 378 31.30 2.60 65.72
C GLU A 378 30.58 1.33 65.31
N TRP A 379 31.37 0.33 64.94
CA TRP A 379 30.87 -0.99 64.62
C TRP A 379 30.88 -1.84 65.90
N ILE A 380 29.71 -2.31 66.31
CA ILE A 380 29.61 -3.27 67.37
C ILE A 380 30.23 -4.61 66.85
N TYR A 381 31.46 -4.86 67.20
CA TYR A 381 32.09 -6.17 67.03
C TYR A 381 31.60 -7.04 68.16
N ASP A 382 30.68 -8.01 67.93
CA ASP A 382 30.56 -9.11 68.86
C ASP A 382 31.89 -9.92 68.74
N GLU A 383 32.76 -9.78 69.72
CA GLU A 383 33.88 -10.70 69.96
C GLU A 383 33.28 -12.02 70.37
N ASN A 384 33.25 -13.01 69.47
CA ASN A 384 33.20 -14.42 69.71
C ASN A 384 33.95 -15.18 68.63
#